data_80c27746c94a8d271ef91bec073dd299
#
_entry.id   80c27746c94a8d271ef91bec073dd299
#
_cell.length_a   1.000
_cell.length_b   1.000
_cell.length_c   1.000
_cell.angle_alpha   90.00
_cell.angle_beta   90.00
_cell.angle_gamma   90.00
#
_symmetry.space_group_name_H-M   'P 1'
#
loop_
_entity.id
_entity.type
_entity.pdbx_description
1 polymer ?
#
loop_
_entity_poly.entity_id
_entity_poly.type
_entity_poly.pdbx_seq_one_letter_code
_entity_poly.pdbx_strand_id
1 'polypeptide(L)'
;MRNHTIYLRGNALYLNYTKNSKRHRTSLNKLVKSLNLENDEALEYLEGLSLEKILKMLKGALKPNTEPKQESQRTAKKTKNTTIAQAKESFFNQKIGLKEESLRFMHLRFNTILKLLNIKERSKVSKITKESVKDYHNNAFKKYKKNTLVSLNALLKSFLEFCETERFLEKSPYFAITLKNAKEGEKIDPFSLEEVKTLIENTPSLRLKAFLTVAFLTGLRTGEQLALLWSDIDFKNKKINIDKSLNLSGVITSPKNKPSIREIDLLEPVEKILKELKASEPANKKMIFLSIPKRTQEFQQAFKKLLKTLNLKDRKLYTTRHTFASLMLSQGEEAMWVSQTLGHKDLNTTYNTYSHYIPKQDRERAKFLKGTL
;
A
#
# COMPACT_ATOMS: atom_id res chain seq x y z
N MET A 1 13.65 -0.82 15.39
CA MET A 1 14.32 -1.87 14.58
C MET A 1 15.28 -2.62 15.49
N ARG A 2 15.27 -3.95 15.47
CA ARG A 2 16.27 -4.72 16.23
C ARG A 2 17.63 -4.51 15.59
N ASN A 3 18.63 -4.04 16.35
CA ASN A 3 19.98 -3.79 15.86
C ASN A 3 20.85 -5.05 15.79
N HIS A 4 20.23 -6.23 15.81
CA HIS A 4 20.91 -7.52 15.78
C HIS A 4 20.01 -8.60 15.17
N THR A 5 20.64 -9.65 14.65
CA THR A 5 19.99 -10.84 14.10
C THR A 5 20.72 -12.11 14.60
N ILE A 6 19.96 -13.10 15.01
CA ILE A 6 20.50 -14.43 15.35
C ILE A 6 20.09 -15.38 14.22
N TYR A 7 20.98 -16.28 13.83
CA TYR A 7 20.71 -17.25 12.76
C TYR A 7 21.54 -18.52 12.93
N LEU A 8 20.99 -19.61 12.41
CA LEU A 8 21.64 -20.91 12.36
C LEU A 8 22.47 -21.05 11.07
N ARG A 9 23.71 -21.53 11.17
CA ARG A 9 24.54 -21.90 10.03
C ARG A 9 25.20 -23.25 10.29
N GLY A 10 24.77 -24.27 9.57
CA GLY A 10 25.09 -25.65 9.93
C GLY A 10 24.55 -25.95 11.33
N ASN A 11 25.37 -26.55 12.21
CA ASN A 11 25.02 -26.86 13.57
C ASN A 11 25.46 -25.81 14.60
N ALA A 12 25.52 -24.54 14.22
CA ALA A 12 26.02 -23.44 15.06
C ALA A 12 25.18 -22.18 14.97
N LEU A 13 24.86 -21.56 16.12
CA LEU A 13 24.17 -20.28 16.21
C LEU A 13 25.16 -19.11 16.19
N TYR A 14 24.79 -18.06 15.46
CA TYR A 14 25.58 -16.85 15.31
C TYR A 14 24.75 -15.60 15.59
N LEU A 15 25.37 -14.61 16.22
CA LEU A 15 24.84 -13.28 16.43
C LEU A 15 25.54 -12.27 15.48
N ASN A 16 24.76 -11.61 14.64
CA ASN A 16 25.20 -10.43 13.87
C ASN A 16 24.67 -9.16 14.53
N TYR A 17 25.51 -8.18 14.75
CA TYR A 17 25.08 -6.88 15.29
C TYR A 17 25.99 -5.76 14.81
N THR A 18 25.51 -4.52 14.85
CA THR A 18 26.31 -3.32 14.53
C THR A 18 26.63 -2.55 15.80
N LYS A 19 27.90 -2.24 15.99
CA LYS A 19 28.38 -1.39 17.09
C LYS A 19 29.40 -0.41 16.55
N ASN A 20 29.25 0.89 16.87
CA ASN A 20 30.11 1.97 16.38
C ASN A 20 30.27 1.94 14.85
N SER A 21 29.16 1.80 14.12
CA SER A 21 29.09 1.72 12.65
C SER A 21 29.82 0.52 12.03
N LYS A 22 30.38 -0.39 12.83
CA LYS A 22 31.03 -1.62 12.35
C LYS A 22 30.14 -2.84 12.59
N ARG A 23 30.09 -3.74 11.60
CA ARG A 23 29.38 -5.03 11.73
C ARG A 23 30.25 -6.01 12.48
N HIS A 24 29.65 -6.67 13.45
CA HIS A 24 30.30 -7.74 14.26
C HIS A 24 29.52 -9.04 14.06
N ARG A 25 30.26 -10.14 14.03
CA ARG A 25 29.71 -11.49 14.00
C ARG A 25 30.36 -12.29 15.12
N THR A 26 29.55 -12.93 15.95
CA THR A 26 30.02 -13.71 17.11
C THR A 26 29.29 -15.06 17.14
N SER A 27 30.03 -16.17 17.37
CA SER A 27 29.43 -17.46 17.59
C SER A 27 28.79 -17.53 18.99
N LEU A 28 27.60 -18.10 19.06
CA LEU A 28 26.83 -18.29 20.30
C LEU A 28 27.01 -19.70 20.91
N ASN A 29 27.82 -20.59 20.29
CA ASN A 29 27.94 -21.97 20.69
C ASN A 29 28.33 -22.18 22.17
N LYS A 30 29.25 -21.35 22.70
CA LYS A 30 29.63 -21.40 24.13
C LYS A 30 28.45 -21.00 25.03
N LEU A 31 27.65 -20.06 24.61
CA LEU A 31 26.46 -19.62 25.34
C LEU A 31 25.36 -20.68 25.28
N VAL A 32 25.11 -21.27 24.12
CA VAL A 32 24.15 -22.36 23.91
C VAL A 32 24.48 -23.56 24.81
N LYS A 33 25.76 -23.98 24.84
CA LYS A 33 26.23 -25.02 25.75
C LYS A 33 26.02 -24.67 27.23
N SER A 34 26.24 -23.39 27.61
CA SER A 34 26.02 -22.94 28.99
C SER A 34 24.55 -22.83 29.39
N LEU A 35 23.65 -22.75 28.41
CA LEU A 35 22.20 -22.75 28.58
C LEU A 35 21.63 -24.18 28.69
N ASN A 36 22.40 -25.19 28.28
CA ASN A 36 21.98 -26.59 28.20
C ASN A 36 20.72 -26.78 27.36
N LEU A 37 20.63 -26.03 26.22
CA LEU A 37 19.51 -26.07 25.29
C LEU A 37 19.96 -26.58 23.92
N GLU A 38 19.04 -27.21 23.19
CA GLU A 38 19.22 -27.51 21.77
C GLU A 38 19.22 -26.19 20.97
N ASN A 39 19.76 -26.24 19.73
CA ASN A 39 19.95 -25.03 18.93
C ASN A 39 18.63 -24.28 18.62
N ASP A 40 17.54 -25.00 18.38
CA ASP A 40 16.24 -24.40 18.06
C ASP A 40 15.62 -23.73 19.30
N GLU A 41 15.70 -24.36 20.46
CA GLU A 41 15.26 -23.81 21.75
C GLU A 41 16.12 -22.60 22.15
N ALA A 42 17.43 -22.69 21.93
CA ALA A 42 18.36 -21.59 22.19
C ALA A 42 18.11 -20.40 21.24
N LEU A 43 17.76 -20.63 19.98
CA LEU A 43 17.40 -19.61 19.02
C LEU A 43 16.16 -18.83 19.50
N GLU A 44 15.09 -19.54 19.83
CA GLU A 44 13.84 -18.94 20.32
C GLU A 44 14.06 -18.15 21.61
N TYR A 45 14.82 -18.70 22.55
CA TYR A 45 15.15 -18.02 23.81
C TYR A 45 15.95 -16.73 23.59
N LEU A 46 17.00 -16.79 22.76
CA LEU A 46 17.89 -15.66 22.51
C LEU A 46 17.26 -14.57 21.64
N GLU A 47 16.38 -14.93 20.71
CA GLU A 47 15.61 -13.95 19.91
C GLU A 47 14.66 -13.10 20.77
N GLY A 48 14.24 -13.61 21.92
CA GLY A 48 13.45 -12.85 22.90
C GLY A 48 14.24 -11.80 23.67
N LEU A 49 15.58 -11.80 23.61
CA LEU A 49 16.44 -10.93 24.42
C LEU A 49 16.90 -9.69 23.66
N SER A 50 17.25 -8.61 24.41
CA SER A 50 17.91 -7.45 23.86
C SER A 50 19.39 -7.74 23.56
N LEU A 51 19.97 -7.03 22.56
CA LEU A 51 21.38 -7.15 22.20
C LEU A 51 22.31 -6.98 23.42
N GLU A 52 22.02 -5.99 24.27
CA GLU A 52 22.81 -5.69 25.45
C GLU A 52 22.83 -6.90 26.43
N LYS A 53 21.69 -7.57 26.60
CA LYS A 53 21.55 -8.72 27.48
C LYS A 53 22.31 -9.92 26.94
N ILE A 54 22.24 -10.18 25.64
CA ILE A 54 23.01 -11.26 24.98
C ILE A 54 24.52 -11.01 25.10
N LEU A 55 24.98 -9.77 24.88
CA LEU A 55 26.39 -9.43 25.01
C LEU A 55 26.91 -9.52 26.44
N LYS A 56 26.09 -9.21 27.46
CA LYS A 56 26.43 -9.41 28.88
C LYS A 56 26.53 -10.90 29.24
N MET A 57 25.65 -11.73 28.69
CA MET A 57 25.73 -13.20 28.86
C MET A 57 26.97 -13.79 28.21
N LEU A 58 27.33 -13.35 26.99
CA LEU A 58 28.55 -13.76 26.30
C LEU A 58 29.84 -13.39 27.05
N LYS A 59 29.82 -12.30 27.81
CA LYS A 59 30.96 -11.87 28.64
C LYS A 59 31.00 -12.51 30.03
N GLY A 60 30.07 -13.42 30.35
CA GLY A 60 29.96 -14.02 31.67
C GLY A 60 29.47 -13.06 32.78
N ALA A 61 29.08 -11.84 32.43
CA ALA A 61 28.60 -10.83 33.39
C ALA A 61 27.13 -11.06 33.84
N LEU A 62 26.43 -11.96 33.19
CA LEU A 62 25.08 -12.45 33.54
C LEU A 62 25.08 -13.98 33.44
N LYS A 63 24.80 -14.65 34.56
CA LYS A 63 24.53 -16.10 34.52
C LYS A 63 23.21 -16.32 33.78
N PRO A 64 23.12 -17.31 32.87
CA PRO A 64 21.84 -17.70 32.30
C PRO A 64 20.94 -18.18 33.43
N ASN A 65 19.72 -17.69 33.50
CA ASN A 65 18.69 -18.26 34.38
C ASN A 65 18.30 -19.64 33.79
N THR A 66 18.96 -20.67 34.21
CA THR A 66 18.73 -22.07 33.77
C THR A 66 17.71 -22.79 34.65
N GLU A 67 16.75 -22.09 35.19
CA GLU A 67 15.58 -22.85 35.67
C GLU A 67 14.60 -22.96 34.49
N PRO A 68 14.32 -24.21 34.02
CA PRO A 68 13.05 -24.43 33.37
C PRO A 68 12.03 -24.02 34.42
N LYS A 69 11.37 -22.90 34.23
CA LYS A 69 10.19 -22.60 35.04
C LYS A 69 9.26 -23.80 34.79
N GLN A 70 9.29 -24.76 35.75
CA GLN A 70 8.09 -25.53 36.05
C GLN A 70 6.93 -24.54 35.88
N GLU A 71 5.87 -24.95 35.25
CA GLU A 71 4.58 -24.28 35.29
C GLU A 71 4.18 -24.07 36.75
N SER A 72 4.93 -23.20 37.45
CA SER A 72 4.47 -22.58 38.65
C SER A 72 3.27 -21.77 38.22
N GLN A 73 2.11 -22.23 38.62
CA GLN A 73 0.83 -21.54 38.66
C GLN A 73 1.04 -20.04 38.40
N ARG A 74 0.95 -19.65 37.10
CA ARG A 74 0.80 -18.28 36.71
C ARG A 74 -0.43 -17.86 37.48
N THR A 75 -0.22 -17.18 38.63
CA THR A 75 -1.27 -16.37 39.24
C THR A 75 -1.81 -15.55 38.08
N ALA A 76 -2.99 -15.92 37.62
CA ALA A 76 -3.65 -15.30 36.49
C ALA A 76 -3.69 -13.82 36.77
N LYS A 77 -2.73 -13.05 36.23
CA LYS A 77 -2.71 -11.60 36.34
C LYS A 77 -3.97 -11.14 35.64
N LYS A 78 -4.97 -10.77 36.45
CA LYS A 78 -6.33 -10.37 36.04
C LYS A 78 -6.25 -9.53 34.78
N THR A 79 -6.90 -9.99 33.71
CA THR A 79 -7.08 -9.20 32.49
C THR A 79 -7.76 -7.88 32.84
N LYS A 80 -7.28 -6.80 32.26
CA LYS A 80 -7.88 -5.48 32.47
C LYS A 80 -9.31 -5.50 31.90
N ASN A 81 -10.28 -5.06 32.69
CA ASN A 81 -11.67 -4.98 32.30
C ASN A 81 -11.90 -3.76 31.38
N THR A 82 -11.42 -3.82 30.13
CA THR A 82 -11.32 -2.72 29.19
C THR A 82 -12.42 -2.80 28.13
N THR A 83 -13.03 -1.66 27.79
CA THR A 83 -13.99 -1.56 26.69
C THR A 83 -13.27 -1.52 25.34
N ILE A 84 -13.96 -1.89 24.26
CA ILE A 84 -13.43 -1.79 22.91
C ILE A 84 -13.09 -0.34 22.56
N ALA A 85 -13.87 0.63 23.02
CA ALA A 85 -13.58 2.05 22.81
C ALA A 85 -12.21 2.45 23.40
N GLN A 86 -11.95 2.08 24.65
CA GLN A 86 -10.67 2.36 25.32
C GLN A 86 -9.49 1.62 24.65
N ALA A 87 -9.69 0.35 24.31
CA ALA A 87 -8.68 -0.43 23.62
C ALA A 87 -8.38 0.12 22.20
N LYS A 88 -9.42 0.55 21.49
CA LYS A 88 -9.32 1.22 20.18
C LYS A 88 -8.50 2.50 20.27
N GLU A 89 -8.81 3.35 21.22
CA GLU A 89 -8.08 4.61 21.46
C GLU A 89 -6.60 4.32 21.72
N SER A 90 -6.29 3.44 22.66
CA SER A 90 -4.92 3.03 22.97
C SER A 90 -4.20 2.43 21.76
N PHE A 91 -4.88 1.59 20.96
CA PHE A 91 -4.34 0.99 19.73
C PHE A 91 -3.99 2.04 18.68
N PHE A 92 -4.87 3.02 18.46
CA PHE A 92 -4.64 4.05 17.45
C PHE A 92 -3.59 5.07 17.91
N ASN A 93 -3.50 5.38 19.19
CA ASN A 93 -2.47 6.26 19.76
C ASN A 93 -1.04 5.71 19.57
N GLN A 94 -0.88 4.38 19.45
CA GLN A 94 0.42 3.77 19.09
C GLN A 94 0.79 3.87 17.62
N LYS A 95 -0.12 4.31 16.74
CA LYS A 95 0.13 4.45 15.30
C LYS A 95 0.80 5.79 14.95
N ILE A 96 1.87 6.12 15.67
CA ILE A 96 2.64 7.36 15.50
C ILE A 96 3.26 7.40 14.10
N GLY A 97 3.23 8.56 13.45
CA GLY A 97 3.86 8.79 12.14
C GLY A 97 3.03 8.36 10.92
N LEU A 98 1.82 7.82 11.11
CA LEU A 98 0.92 7.59 10.00
C LEU A 98 0.29 8.92 9.51
N LYS A 99 0.13 9.05 8.19
CA LYS A 99 -0.60 10.17 7.60
C LYS A 99 -2.06 10.14 8.10
N GLU A 100 -2.61 11.30 8.41
CA GLU A 100 -3.99 11.49 8.92
C GLU A 100 -5.04 10.72 8.09
N GLU A 101 -4.92 10.77 6.77
CA GLU A 101 -5.82 10.05 5.87
C GLU A 101 -5.74 8.52 6.03
N SER A 102 -4.55 7.98 6.30
CA SER A 102 -4.37 6.54 6.59
C SER A 102 -5.05 6.15 7.89
N LEU A 103 -4.93 6.98 8.93
CA LEU A 103 -5.63 6.80 10.20
C LEU A 103 -7.15 6.85 10.00
N ARG A 104 -7.65 7.83 9.26
CA ARG A 104 -9.09 7.93 8.92
C ARG A 104 -9.61 6.66 8.26
N PHE A 105 -8.91 6.12 7.27
CA PHE A 105 -9.30 4.86 6.62
C PHE A 105 -9.21 3.66 7.56
N MET A 106 -8.22 3.61 8.45
CA MET A 106 -8.14 2.57 9.48
C MET A 106 -9.33 2.64 10.44
N HIS A 107 -9.73 3.83 10.89
CA HIS A 107 -10.95 4.01 11.69
C HIS A 107 -12.22 3.53 10.99
N LEU A 108 -12.39 3.86 9.70
CA LEU A 108 -13.54 3.39 8.91
C LEU A 108 -13.56 1.86 8.79
N ARG A 109 -12.41 1.24 8.55
CA ARG A 109 -12.28 -0.23 8.52
C ARG A 109 -12.56 -0.85 9.87
N PHE A 110 -12.08 -0.24 10.96
CA PHE A 110 -12.34 -0.71 12.31
C PHE A 110 -13.83 -0.70 12.63
N ASN A 111 -14.54 0.37 12.29
CA ASN A 111 -15.98 0.45 12.44
C ASN A 111 -16.71 -0.63 11.59
N THR A 112 -16.18 -0.95 10.41
CA THR A 112 -16.68 -2.06 9.59
C THR A 112 -16.47 -3.41 10.28
N ILE A 113 -15.31 -3.63 10.89
CA ILE A 113 -14.99 -4.84 11.67
C ILE A 113 -15.97 -5.01 12.83
N LEU A 114 -16.24 -3.95 13.59
CA LEU A 114 -17.20 -4.01 14.70
C LEU A 114 -18.62 -4.36 14.25
N LYS A 115 -19.05 -3.82 13.11
CA LYS A 115 -20.36 -4.20 12.49
C LYS A 115 -20.39 -5.67 12.11
N LEU A 116 -19.30 -6.21 11.55
CA LEU A 116 -19.20 -7.61 11.15
C LEU A 116 -19.11 -8.57 12.34
N LEU A 117 -18.47 -8.14 13.43
CA LEU A 117 -18.44 -8.86 14.71
C LEU A 117 -19.79 -8.78 15.46
N ASN A 118 -20.72 -7.90 15.05
CA ASN A 118 -21.95 -7.57 15.76
C ASN A 118 -21.70 -7.11 17.21
N ILE A 119 -20.65 -6.31 17.43
CA ILE A 119 -20.22 -5.84 18.75
C ILE A 119 -20.18 -4.31 18.76
N LYS A 120 -20.66 -3.69 19.85
CA LYS A 120 -20.64 -2.24 20.05
C LYS A 120 -19.34 -1.80 20.74
N GLU A 121 -18.85 -0.57 20.46
CA GLU A 121 -17.61 -0.03 21.06
C GLU A 121 -17.64 0.03 22.61
N ARG A 122 -18.84 0.20 23.21
CA ARG A 122 -19.04 0.15 24.65
C ARG A 122 -18.91 -1.22 25.29
N SER A 123 -18.87 -2.26 24.49
CA SER A 123 -18.71 -3.64 24.98
C SER A 123 -17.27 -3.87 25.46
N LYS A 124 -17.11 -4.84 26.38
CA LYS A 124 -15.79 -5.28 26.84
C LYS A 124 -15.07 -6.01 25.72
N VAL A 125 -13.73 -5.88 25.65
CA VAL A 125 -12.90 -6.57 24.67
C VAL A 125 -13.06 -8.10 24.80
N SER A 126 -13.26 -8.63 26.01
CA SER A 126 -13.49 -10.05 26.28
C SER A 126 -14.72 -10.64 25.61
N LYS A 127 -15.65 -9.81 25.11
CA LYS A 127 -16.76 -10.28 24.27
C LYS A 127 -16.36 -10.73 22.88
N ILE A 128 -15.14 -10.39 22.44
CA ILE A 128 -14.62 -10.89 21.16
C ILE A 128 -14.07 -12.30 21.41
N THR A 129 -14.88 -13.29 21.08
CA THR A 129 -14.58 -14.73 21.23
C THR A 129 -14.18 -15.35 19.89
N LYS A 130 -13.72 -16.60 19.89
CA LYS A 130 -13.48 -17.34 18.63
C LYS A 130 -14.74 -17.47 17.78
N GLU A 131 -15.91 -17.62 18.40
CA GLU A 131 -17.19 -17.69 17.72
C GLU A 131 -17.51 -16.38 17.02
N SER A 132 -17.35 -15.23 17.70
CA SER A 132 -17.56 -13.93 17.07
C SER A 132 -16.57 -13.64 15.92
N VAL A 133 -15.33 -14.11 16.03
CA VAL A 133 -14.35 -14.03 14.92
C VAL A 133 -14.74 -14.97 13.77
N LYS A 134 -15.29 -16.15 14.03
CA LYS A 134 -15.83 -17.05 13.01
C LYS A 134 -17.00 -16.40 12.26
N ASP A 135 -17.94 -15.78 12.99
CA ASP A 135 -19.06 -15.07 12.41
C ASP A 135 -18.60 -13.85 11.59
N TYR A 136 -17.64 -13.10 12.11
CA TYR A 136 -16.99 -12.03 11.35
C TYR A 136 -16.43 -12.56 10.01
N HIS A 137 -15.69 -13.66 10.00
CA HIS A 137 -15.12 -14.22 8.78
C HIS A 137 -16.22 -14.63 7.79
N ASN A 138 -17.29 -15.29 8.26
CA ASN A 138 -18.40 -15.72 7.43
C ASN A 138 -19.12 -14.52 6.81
N ASN A 139 -19.42 -13.49 7.61
CA ASN A 139 -20.10 -12.28 7.16
C ASN A 139 -19.22 -11.45 6.21
N ALA A 140 -17.93 -11.32 6.52
CA ALA A 140 -16.98 -10.59 5.69
C ALA A 140 -16.78 -11.26 4.34
N PHE A 141 -16.61 -12.60 4.32
CA PHE A 141 -16.39 -13.39 3.11
C PHE A 141 -17.56 -13.29 2.12
N LYS A 142 -18.81 -13.30 2.60
CA LYS A 142 -20.00 -13.12 1.76
C LYS A 142 -20.05 -11.73 1.13
N LYS A 143 -19.58 -10.70 1.84
CA LYS A 143 -19.83 -9.29 1.49
C LYS A 143 -18.68 -8.63 0.71
N TYR A 144 -17.44 -8.98 1.00
CA TYR A 144 -16.28 -8.23 0.51
C TYR A 144 -15.42 -9.02 -0.47
N LYS A 145 -14.75 -8.29 -1.39
CA LYS A 145 -13.76 -8.81 -2.32
C LYS A 145 -12.45 -9.10 -1.58
N LYS A 146 -11.63 -10.00 -2.13
CA LYS A 146 -10.38 -10.52 -1.55
C LYS A 146 -9.46 -9.44 -0.96
N ASN A 147 -9.16 -8.38 -1.70
CA ASN A 147 -8.27 -7.31 -1.22
C ASN A 147 -8.82 -6.56 0.00
N THR A 148 -10.14 -6.39 0.07
CA THR A 148 -10.81 -5.81 1.25
C THR A 148 -10.72 -6.75 2.44
N LEU A 149 -10.94 -8.07 2.22
CA LEU A 149 -10.80 -9.08 3.26
C LEU A 149 -9.38 -9.11 3.83
N VAL A 150 -8.36 -9.10 2.98
CA VAL A 150 -6.94 -9.02 3.42
C VAL A 150 -6.73 -7.83 4.34
N SER A 151 -7.23 -6.66 3.95
CA SER A 151 -7.05 -5.42 4.74
C SER A 151 -7.82 -5.43 6.07
N LEU A 152 -9.06 -5.95 6.07
CA LEU A 152 -9.88 -6.07 7.29
C LEU A 152 -9.28 -7.10 8.25
N ASN A 153 -8.87 -8.27 7.73
CA ASN A 153 -8.27 -9.33 8.52
C ASN A 153 -6.93 -8.90 9.15
N ALA A 154 -6.09 -8.19 8.39
CA ALA A 154 -4.83 -7.64 8.92
C ALA A 154 -5.07 -6.66 10.08
N LEU A 155 -6.09 -5.79 9.95
CA LEU A 155 -6.42 -4.83 11.00
C LEU A 155 -7.01 -5.52 12.24
N LEU A 156 -7.93 -6.47 12.05
CA LEU A 156 -8.51 -7.25 13.16
C LEU A 156 -7.43 -8.04 13.91
N LYS A 157 -6.57 -8.74 13.15
CA LYS A 157 -5.42 -9.48 13.72
C LYS A 157 -4.55 -8.56 14.56
N SER A 158 -4.08 -7.44 13.97
CA SER A 158 -3.21 -6.48 14.67
C SER A 158 -3.85 -5.90 15.93
N PHE A 159 -5.18 -5.65 15.91
CA PHE A 159 -5.89 -5.14 17.08
C PHE A 159 -6.01 -6.20 18.19
N LEU A 160 -6.32 -7.44 17.84
CA LEU A 160 -6.47 -8.51 18.83
C LEU A 160 -5.13 -8.95 19.44
N GLU A 161 -4.05 -8.95 18.65
CA GLU A 161 -2.67 -9.14 19.14
C GLU A 161 -2.24 -8.02 20.07
N PHE A 162 -2.59 -6.77 19.75
CA PHE A 162 -2.40 -5.64 20.66
C PHE A 162 -3.17 -5.82 21.96
N CYS A 163 -4.44 -6.25 21.92
CA CYS A 163 -5.24 -6.49 23.11
C CYS A 163 -4.65 -7.59 24.01
N GLU A 164 -4.05 -8.62 23.44
CA GLU A 164 -3.31 -9.66 24.18
C GLU A 164 -2.06 -9.08 24.80
N THR A 165 -1.25 -8.32 24.06
CA THR A 165 -0.03 -7.66 24.55
C THR A 165 -0.30 -6.72 25.74
N GLU A 166 -1.36 -5.92 25.66
CA GLU A 166 -1.78 -4.99 26.70
C GLU A 166 -2.57 -5.67 27.85
N ARG A 167 -2.77 -7.01 27.75
CA ARG A 167 -3.55 -7.79 28.73
C ARG A 167 -5.02 -7.37 28.86
N PHE A 168 -5.60 -6.86 27.76
CA PHE A 168 -7.04 -6.68 27.64
C PHE A 168 -7.74 -8.02 27.33
N LEU A 169 -6.99 -8.95 26.74
CA LEU A 169 -7.33 -10.35 26.53
C LEU A 169 -6.22 -11.23 27.12
N GLU A 170 -6.59 -12.42 27.55
CA GLU A 170 -5.61 -13.43 27.97
C GLU A 170 -4.90 -14.02 26.75
N LYS A 171 -5.67 -14.31 25.70
CA LYS A 171 -5.20 -14.84 24.43
C LYS A 171 -6.03 -14.26 23.30
N SER A 172 -5.37 -13.93 22.18
CA SER A 172 -6.06 -13.46 20.97
C SER A 172 -6.97 -14.57 20.41
N PRO A 173 -8.26 -14.29 20.20
CA PRO A 173 -9.17 -15.25 19.57
C PRO A 173 -9.04 -15.29 18.05
N TYR A 174 -8.12 -14.51 17.44
CA TYR A 174 -7.94 -14.46 15.99
C TYR A 174 -7.42 -15.78 15.44
N PHE A 175 -7.96 -16.18 14.30
CA PHE A 175 -7.43 -17.26 13.46
C PHE A 175 -7.52 -16.86 11.99
N ALA A 176 -6.57 -17.32 11.19
CA ALA A 176 -6.53 -17.04 9.76
C ALA A 176 -7.50 -17.96 9.01
N ILE A 177 -8.06 -17.45 7.91
CA ILE A 177 -8.85 -18.24 6.96
C ILE A 177 -8.24 -18.22 5.58
N THR A 178 -8.46 -19.28 4.81
CA THR A 178 -8.11 -19.34 3.40
C THR A 178 -8.99 -18.42 2.57
N LEU A 179 -8.39 -17.58 1.73
CA LEU A 179 -9.08 -16.66 0.82
C LEU A 179 -9.07 -17.12 -0.65
N LYS A 180 -8.78 -18.41 -0.91
CA LYS A 180 -8.71 -18.96 -2.29
C LYS A 180 -10.01 -18.72 -3.07
N ASN A 181 -11.16 -18.94 -2.43
CA ASN A 181 -12.47 -18.81 -3.05
C ASN A 181 -13.14 -17.43 -2.79
N ALA A 182 -12.40 -16.45 -2.29
CA ALA A 182 -12.94 -15.11 -2.12
C ALA A 182 -13.18 -14.44 -3.46
N LYS A 183 -14.25 -13.62 -3.53
CA LYS A 183 -14.56 -12.85 -4.74
C LYS A 183 -13.37 -12.00 -5.14
N GLU A 184 -12.85 -12.23 -6.34
CA GLU A 184 -11.78 -11.43 -6.92
C GLU A 184 -12.26 -9.99 -7.22
N GLY A 185 -11.30 -9.09 -7.35
CA GLY A 185 -11.56 -7.74 -7.85
C GLY A 185 -12.12 -7.77 -9.26
N GLU A 186 -12.71 -6.66 -9.70
CA GLU A 186 -13.06 -6.50 -11.11
C GLU A 186 -11.78 -6.50 -11.93
N LYS A 187 -11.80 -7.22 -13.06
CA LYS A 187 -10.72 -7.13 -14.04
C LYS A 187 -10.62 -5.69 -14.55
N ILE A 188 -9.41 -5.26 -14.82
CA ILE A 188 -9.15 -3.99 -15.45
C ILE A 188 -9.79 -4.03 -16.83
N ASP A 189 -10.62 -3.02 -17.13
CA ASP A 189 -11.33 -2.87 -18.40
C ASP A 189 -10.98 -1.48 -18.97
N PRO A 190 -9.82 -1.33 -19.65
CA PRO A 190 -9.40 -0.06 -20.19
C PRO A 190 -10.30 0.36 -21.36
N PHE A 191 -10.25 1.65 -21.68
CA PHE A 191 -10.90 2.17 -22.89
C PHE A 191 -10.10 1.81 -24.14
N SER A 192 -10.78 1.57 -25.24
CA SER A 192 -10.14 1.50 -26.56
C SER A 192 -9.67 2.89 -27.02
N LEU A 193 -8.80 2.93 -28.02
CA LEU A 193 -8.34 4.22 -28.59
C LEU A 193 -9.52 5.01 -29.17
N GLU A 194 -10.48 4.33 -29.81
CA GLU A 194 -11.69 4.91 -30.38
C GLU A 194 -12.59 5.48 -29.28
N GLU A 195 -12.78 4.76 -28.17
CA GLU A 195 -13.52 5.27 -27.02
C GLU A 195 -12.86 6.51 -26.42
N VAL A 196 -11.51 6.54 -26.33
CA VAL A 196 -10.75 7.71 -25.85
C VAL A 196 -10.95 8.90 -26.78
N LYS A 197 -10.84 8.72 -28.10
CA LYS A 197 -11.11 9.78 -29.10
C LYS A 197 -12.52 10.32 -28.96
N THR A 198 -13.52 9.43 -28.96
CA THR A 198 -14.93 9.78 -28.78
C THR A 198 -15.18 10.60 -27.51
N LEU A 199 -14.58 10.20 -26.38
CA LEU A 199 -14.70 10.92 -25.12
C LEU A 199 -14.11 12.32 -25.20
N ILE A 200 -12.90 12.47 -25.77
CA ILE A 200 -12.22 13.76 -25.86
C ILE A 200 -12.94 14.72 -26.81
N GLU A 201 -13.37 14.23 -27.97
CA GLU A 201 -14.04 15.02 -29.00
C GLU A 201 -15.43 15.52 -28.56
N ASN A 202 -16.19 14.68 -27.85
CA ASN A 202 -17.54 15.02 -27.41
C ASN A 202 -17.59 15.66 -26.02
N THR A 203 -16.47 16.10 -25.48
CA THR A 203 -16.43 16.76 -24.17
C THR A 203 -16.98 18.20 -24.27
N PRO A 204 -17.95 18.59 -23.42
CA PRO A 204 -18.69 19.83 -23.58
C PRO A 204 -17.91 21.10 -23.18
N SER A 205 -16.79 20.98 -22.48
CA SER A 205 -16.00 22.13 -22.04
C SER A 205 -14.51 21.93 -22.24
N LEU A 206 -13.80 23.00 -22.62
CA LEU A 206 -12.35 22.98 -22.83
C LEU A 206 -11.59 22.47 -21.59
N ARG A 207 -12.00 22.87 -20.39
CA ARG A 207 -11.37 22.43 -19.14
C ARG A 207 -11.52 20.92 -18.90
N LEU A 208 -12.70 20.35 -19.14
CA LEU A 208 -12.91 18.91 -19.03
C LEU A 208 -12.17 18.16 -20.15
N LYS A 209 -12.16 18.68 -21.36
CA LYS A 209 -11.41 18.14 -22.51
C LYS A 209 -9.92 18.06 -22.18
N ALA A 210 -9.33 19.16 -21.69
CA ALA A 210 -7.94 19.18 -21.24
C ALA A 210 -7.69 18.19 -20.10
N PHE A 211 -8.60 18.12 -19.12
CA PHE A 211 -8.49 17.16 -18.03
C PHE A 211 -8.47 15.72 -18.54
N LEU A 212 -9.38 15.33 -19.42
CA LEU A 212 -9.44 13.96 -19.96
C LEU A 212 -8.24 13.65 -20.85
N THR A 213 -7.79 14.60 -21.68
CA THR A 213 -6.59 14.43 -22.51
C THR A 213 -5.36 14.18 -21.66
N VAL A 214 -5.14 14.98 -20.62
CA VAL A 214 -4.05 14.77 -19.67
C VAL A 214 -4.20 13.39 -18.98
N ALA A 215 -5.39 13.05 -18.49
CA ALA A 215 -5.64 11.79 -17.79
C ALA A 215 -5.33 10.56 -18.65
N PHE A 216 -5.77 10.56 -19.92
CA PHE A 216 -5.58 9.44 -20.83
C PHE A 216 -4.17 9.35 -21.41
N LEU A 217 -3.46 10.48 -21.57
CA LEU A 217 -2.17 10.51 -22.27
C LEU A 217 -0.95 10.67 -21.34
N THR A 218 -1.15 10.82 -20.03
CA THR A 218 -0.05 10.86 -19.07
C THR A 218 -0.15 9.78 -17.99
N GLY A 219 -1.31 9.16 -17.84
CA GLY A 219 -1.56 8.15 -16.82
C GLY A 219 -1.39 8.64 -15.38
N LEU A 220 -1.46 9.95 -15.13
CA LEU A 220 -1.37 10.53 -13.79
C LEU A 220 -2.46 9.99 -12.87
N ARG A 221 -2.13 9.85 -11.58
CA ARG A 221 -3.18 9.63 -10.58
C ARG A 221 -4.07 10.86 -10.51
N THR A 222 -5.37 10.67 -10.32
CA THR A 222 -6.33 11.80 -10.25
C THR A 222 -5.88 12.89 -9.28
N GLY A 223 -5.34 12.51 -8.11
CA GLY A 223 -4.83 13.49 -7.14
C GLY A 223 -3.57 14.23 -7.60
N GLU A 224 -2.67 13.58 -8.34
CA GLU A 224 -1.50 14.21 -8.96
C GLU A 224 -1.95 15.23 -10.00
N GLN A 225 -2.84 14.82 -10.90
CA GLN A 225 -3.37 15.69 -11.96
C GLN A 225 -4.13 16.90 -11.40
N LEU A 226 -4.98 16.72 -10.40
CA LEU A 226 -5.71 17.80 -9.77
C LEU A 226 -4.81 18.80 -9.02
N ALA A 227 -3.61 18.36 -8.61
CA ALA A 227 -2.63 19.22 -7.94
C ALA A 227 -1.72 20.00 -8.89
N LEU A 228 -1.80 19.75 -10.22
CA LEU A 228 -0.94 20.42 -11.21
C LEU A 228 -1.12 21.93 -11.21
N LEU A 229 0.01 22.63 -11.22
CA LEU A 229 0.13 24.06 -11.39
C LEU A 229 0.67 24.36 -12.79
N TRP A 230 0.43 25.56 -13.30
CA TRP A 230 1.03 26.01 -14.56
C TRP A 230 2.57 26.05 -14.49
N SER A 231 3.15 26.27 -13.30
CA SER A 231 4.60 26.20 -13.07
C SER A 231 5.18 24.80 -13.19
N ASP A 232 4.36 23.75 -13.15
CA ASP A 232 4.81 22.38 -13.29
C ASP A 232 4.95 21.95 -14.76
N ILE A 233 4.49 22.79 -15.71
CA ILE A 233 4.53 22.51 -17.14
C ILE A 233 5.69 23.26 -17.78
N ASP A 234 6.72 22.54 -18.15
CA ASP A 234 7.83 23.08 -18.94
C ASP A 234 7.55 22.89 -20.44
N PHE A 235 6.95 23.91 -21.04
CA PHE A 235 6.65 23.91 -22.48
C PHE A 235 7.91 23.97 -23.35
N LYS A 236 9.04 24.52 -22.84
CA LYS A 236 10.29 24.62 -23.58
C LYS A 236 10.99 23.27 -23.70
N ASN A 237 11.12 22.58 -22.56
CA ASN A 237 11.79 21.28 -22.52
C ASN A 237 10.80 20.10 -22.70
N LYS A 238 9.51 20.38 -22.91
CA LYS A 238 8.43 19.39 -23.09
C LYS A 238 8.36 18.38 -21.94
N LYS A 239 8.29 18.90 -20.71
CA LYS A 239 8.23 18.10 -19.49
C LYS A 239 7.10 18.55 -18.57
N ILE A 240 6.63 17.61 -17.75
CA ILE A 240 5.68 17.86 -16.67
C ILE A 240 6.30 17.37 -15.37
N ASN A 241 6.42 18.22 -14.37
CA ASN A 241 6.93 17.87 -13.06
C ASN A 241 5.80 17.42 -12.13
N ILE A 242 5.96 16.23 -11.53
CA ILE A 242 4.99 15.61 -10.63
C ILE A 242 5.64 15.45 -9.26
N ASP A 243 5.37 16.37 -8.37
CA ASP A 243 5.95 16.41 -7.03
C ASP A 243 4.90 16.56 -5.91
N LYS A 244 3.62 16.65 -6.27
CA LYS A 244 2.51 16.88 -5.34
C LYS A 244 1.26 16.08 -5.70
N SER A 245 0.35 15.92 -4.75
CA SER A 245 -0.93 15.24 -4.94
C SER A 245 -2.00 15.86 -4.05
N LEU A 246 -3.19 16.05 -4.57
CA LEU A 246 -4.35 16.50 -3.83
C LEU A 246 -5.06 15.29 -3.20
N ASN A 247 -5.24 15.31 -1.90
CA ASN A 247 -5.98 14.26 -1.18
C ASN A 247 -7.50 14.50 -1.22
N LEU A 248 -8.28 13.53 -0.71
CA LEU A 248 -9.74 13.62 -0.66
C LEU A 248 -10.27 14.75 0.24
N SER A 249 -9.46 15.22 1.17
CA SER A 249 -9.79 16.36 2.05
C SER A 249 -9.50 17.72 1.40
N GLY A 250 -8.98 17.73 0.15
CA GLY A 250 -8.62 18.96 -0.58
C GLY A 250 -7.29 19.56 -0.13
N VAL A 251 -6.43 18.80 0.52
CA VAL A 251 -5.10 19.24 0.95
C VAL A 251 -4.05 18.74 -0.05
N ILE A 252 -3.19 19.65 -0.50
CA ILE A 252 -2.03 19.31 -1.31
C ILE A 252 -0.96 18.71 -0.38
N THR A 253 -0.51 17.51 -0.71
CA THR A 253 0.49 16.76 0.06
C THR A 253 1.62 16.31 -0.87
N SER A 254 2.80 16.05 -0.30
CA SER A 254 3.84 15.34 -1.04
C SER A 254 3.37 13.93 -1.43
N PRO A 255 3.82 13.38 -2.56
CA PRO A 255 3.51 12.03 -2.96
C PRO A 255 3.84 11.00 -1.89
N LYS A 256 3.17 9.85 -1.97
CA LYS A 256 3.24 8.80 -0.94
C LYS A 256 4.61 8.11 -0.90
N ASN A 257 5.29 8.02 -2.05
CA ASN A 257 6.56 7.30 -2.22
C ASN A 257 7.52 8.15 -3.08
N LYS A 258 8.84 8.00 -2.87
CA LYS A 258 9.88 8.68 -3.67
C LYS A 258 9.70 8.51 -5.19
N PRO A 259 9.41 7.31 -5.76
CA PRO A 259 9.19 7.15 -7.20
C PRO A 259 7.97 7.90 -7.76
N SER A 260 7.08 8.38 -6.89
CA SER A 260 5.96 9.22 -7.33
C SER A 260 6.37 10.67 -7.62
N ILE A 261 7.54 11.11 -7.13
CA ILE A 261 8.16 12.38 -7.54
C ILE A 261 8.95 12.07 -8.81
N ARG A 262 8.53 12.66 -9.91
CA ARG A 262 9.07 12.36 -11.23
C ARG A 262 8.80 13.47 -12.22
N GLU A 263 9.56 13.48 -13.28
CA GLU A 263 9.33 14.25 -14.49
C GLU A 263 8.85 13.30 -15.60
N ILE A 264 7.82 13.69 -16.32
CA ILE A 264 7.27 12.93 -17.45
C ILE A 264 7.25 13.77 -18.71
N ASP A 265 7.17 13.11 -19.86
CA ASP A 265 7.12 13.79 -21.16
C ASP A 265 5.79 14.53 -21.35
N LEU A 266 5.87 15.76 -21.84
CA LEU A 266 4.73 16.54 -22.32
C LEU A 266 4.46 16.18 -23.78
N LEU A 267 3.61 15.18 -23.99
CA LEU A 267 3.25 14.70 -25.32
C LEU A 267 2.52 15.80 -26.11
N GLU A 268 2.71 15.85 -27.43
CA GLU A 268 2.16 16.88 -28.31
C GLU A 268 0.66 17.16 -28.12
N PRO A 269 -0.24 16.15 -28.06
CA PRO A 269 -1.67 16.42 -27.85
C PRO A 269 -1.97 17.05 -26.50
N VAL A 270 -1.17 16.73 -25.47
CA VAL A 270 -1.27 17.31 -24.13
C VAL A 270 -0.77 18.75 -24.15
N GLU A 271 0.36 19.02 -24.81
CA GLU A 271 0.91 20.36 -24.98
C GLU A 271 -0.10 21.30 -25.66
N LYS A 272 -0.69 20.84 -26.77
CA LYS A 272 -1.66 21.60 -27.56
C LYS A 272 -2.86 22.01 -26.72
N ILE A 273 -3.50 21.06 -26.05
CA ILE A 273 -4.72 21.34 -25.26
C ILE A 273 -4.41 22.20 -24.02
N LEU A 274 -3.24 22.03 -23.38
CA LEU A 274 -2.84 22.86 -22.25
C LEU A 274 -2.52 24.30 -22.67
N LYS A 275 -1.94 24.53 -23.84
CA LYS A 275 -1.74 25.88 -24.39
C LYS A 275 -3.07 26.56 -24.67
N GLU A 276 -4.01 25.84 -25.28
CA GLU A 276 -5.37 26.33 -25.54
C GLU A 276 -6.10 26.69 -24.24
N LEU A 277 -6.04 25.80 -23.25
CA LEU A 277 -6.64 26.05 -21.94
C LEU A 277 -5.98 27.25 -21.25
N LYS A 278 -4.65 27.38 -21.29
CA LYS A 278 -3.92 28.48 -20.67
C LYS A 278 -4.31 29.85 -21.28
N ALA A 279 -4.51 29.87 -22.59
CA ALA A 279 -4.95 31.10 -23.30
C ALA A 279 -6.39 31.52 -22.94
N SER A 280 -7.24 30.55 -22.54
CA SER A 280 -8.63 30.83 -22.15
C SER A 280 -8.81 31.18 -20.67
N GLU A 281 -7.76 31.03 -19.84
CA GLU A 281 -7.83 31.22 -18.40
C GLU A 281 -7.18 32.55 -17.96
N PRO A 282 -7.58 33.12 -16.81
CA PRO A 282 -6.93 34.32 -16.27
C PRO A 282 -5.43 34.10 -15.99
N ALA A 283 -4.60 35.10 -16.32
CA ALA A 283 -3.14 35.01 -16.19
C ALA A 283 -2.65 34.71 -14.75
N ASN A 284 -3.42 35.11 -13.73
CA ASN A 284 -3.10 34.88 -12.32
C ASN A 284 -3.54 33.53 -11.78
N LYS A 285 -4.22 32.70 -12.59
CA LYS A 285 -4.64 31.37 -12.18
C LYS A 285 -3.43 30.43 -12.04
N LYS A 286 -3.21 29.89 -10.85
CA LYS A 286 -2.06 29.02 -10.55
C LYS A 286 -2.35 27.54 -10.85
N MET A 287 -3.50 27.02 -10.42
CA MET A 287 -3.87 25.61 -10.62
C MET A 287 -4.51 25.43 -12.00
N ILE A 288 -4.12 24.37 -12.71
CA ILE A 288 -4.62 24.10 -14.07
C ILE A 288 -6.11 23.73 -14.04
N PHE A 289 -6.49 22.76 -13.21
CA PHE A 289 -7.83 22.18 -13.28
C PHE A 289 -8.79 22.66 -12.19
N LEU A 290 -8.29 23.12 -11.05
CA LEU A 290 -9.13 23.54 -9.94
C LEU A 290 -9.02 25.05 -9.68
N SER A 291 -10.15 25.66 -9.41
CA SER A 291 -10.19 27.02 -8.83
C SER A 291 -10.19 26.94 -7.29
N ILE A 292 -10.77 25.87 -6.73
CA ILE A 292 -10.85 25.60 -5.29
C ILE A 292 -10.49 24.14 -5.03
N PRO A 293 -9.50 23.82 -4.18
CA PRO A 293 -9.06 22.45 -3.93
C PRO A 293 -10.15 21.49 -3.42
N LYS A 294 -11.22 21.99 -2.81
CA LYS A 294 -12.32 21.20 -2.24
C LYS A 294 -13.25 20.55 -3.28
N ARG A 295 -13.18 20.92 -4.57
CA ARG A 295 -14.07 20.40 -5.63
C ARG A 295 -13.49 19.19 -6.37
N THR A 296 -12.88 18.26 -5.65
CA THR A 296 -12.22 17.08 -6.25
C THR A 296 -13.17 16.12 -6.97
N GLN A 297 -14.47 16.16 -6.66
CA GLN A 297 -15.47 15.23 -7.24
C GLN A 297 -16.08 15.74 -8.56
N GLU A 298 -15.85 17.01 -8.92
CA GLU A 298 -16.45 17.64 -10.10
C GLU A 298 -16.14 16.87 -11.38
N PHE A 299 -14.86 16.53 -11.60
CA PHE A 299 -14.44 15.79 -12.79
C PHE A 299 -14.97 14.35 -12.82
N GLN A 300 -15.09 13.69 -11.66
CA GLN A 300 -15.67 12.34 -11.60
C GLN A 300 -17.15 12.35 -12.01
N GLN A 301 -17.92 13.34 -11.52
CA GLN A 301 -19.34 13.49 -11.88
C GLN A 301 -19.50 13.85 -13.36
N ALA A 302 -18.71 14.79 -13.85
CA ALA A 302 -18.71 15.19 -15.26
C ALA A 302 -18.35 14.03 -16.19
N PHE A 303 -17.32 13.26 -15.84
CA PHE A 303 -16.91 12.06 -16.59
C PHE A 303 -18.01 11.00 -16.61
N LYS A 304 -18.62 10.70 -15.47
CA LYS A 304 -19.73 9.74 -15.39
C LYS A 304 -20.94 10.19 -16.24
N LYS A 305 -21.26 11.48 -16.20
CA LYS A 305 -22.31 12.04 -17.06
C LYS A 305 -21.96 11.88 -18.54
N LEU A 306 -20.72 12.16 -18.93
CA LEU A 306 -20.25 12.03 -20.32
C LEU A 306 -20.35 10.58 -20.81
N LEU A 307 -19.90 9.60 -20.01
CA LEU A 307 -20.04 8.17 -20.34
C LEU A 307 -21.49 7.80 -20.62
N LYS A 308 -22.40 8.26 -19.75
CA LYS A 308 -23.83 8.01 -19.90
C LYS A 308 -24.39 8.66 -21.17
N THR A 309 -24.02 9.91 -21.45
CA THR A 309 -24.47 10.63 -22.66
C THR A 309 -24.02 9.96 -23.95
N LEU A 310 -22.79 9.39 -23.96
CA LEU A 310 -22.23 8.69 -25.11
C LEU A 310 -22.58 7.21 -25.16
N ASN A 311 -23.45 6.74 -24.26
CA ASN A 311 -23.82 5.32 -24.13
C ASN A 311 -22.62 4.37 -24.01
N LEU A 312 -21.53 4.85 -23.38
CA LEU A 312 -20.35 4.06 -23.09
C LEU A 312 -20.50 3.32 -21.75
N LYS A 313 -19.81 2.19 -21.63
CA LYS A 313 -19.80 1.41 -20.40
C LYS A 313 -19.34 2.26 -19.20
N ASP A 314 -20.05 2.12 -18.07
CA ASP A 314 -19.67 2.84 -16.83
C ASP A 314 -18.32 2.35 -16.31
N ARG A 315 -17.33 3.23 -16.29
CA ARG A 315 -15.98 3.00 -15.78
C ARG A 315 -15.57 4.14 -14.85
N LYS A 316 -14.75 3.82 -13.89
CA LYS A 316 -14.24 4.83 -12.93
C LYS A 316 -13.25 5.76 -13.63
N LEU A 317 -13.20 7.02 -13.23
CA LEU A 317 -12.22 7.98 -13.77
C LEU A 317 -10.77 7.46 -13.64
N TYR A 318 -10.44 6.73 -12.59
CA TYR A 318 -9.12 6.11 -12.42
C TYR A 318 -8.76 5.12 -13.54
N THR A 319 -9.74 4.62 -14.29
CA THR A 319 -9.51 3.71 -15.45
C THR A 319 -8.72 4.44 -16.56
N THR A 320 -8.74 5.77 -16.64
CA THR A 320 -7.90 6.53 -17.58
C THR A 320 -6.41 6.18 -17.44
N ARG A 321 -5.94 6.00 -16.20
CA ARG A 321 -4.57 5.58 -15.94
C ARG A 321 -4.28 4.14 -16.40
N HIS A 322 -5.24 3.23 -16.20
CA HIS A 322 -5.13 1.88 -16.74
C HIS A 322 -5.14 1.87 -18.26
N THR A 323 -5.95 2.75 -18.86
CA THR A 323 -6.01 2.96 -20.31
C THR A 323 -4.68 3.46 -20.87
N PHE A 324 -4.06 4.47 -20.25
CA PHE A 324 -2.72 4.92 -20.64
C PHE A 324 -1.75 3.74 -20.69
N ALA A 325 -1.64 3.00 -19.59
CA ALA A 325 -0.70 1.89 -19.52
C ALA A 325 -0.96 0.82 -20.57
N SER A 326 -2.22 0.40 -20.74
CA SER A 326 -2.58 -0.64 -21.70
C SER A 326 -2.39 -0.19 -23.15
N LEU A 327 -2.77 1.04 -23.49
CA LEU A 327 -2.59 1.59 -24.84
C LEU A 327 -1.11 1.71 -25.18
N MET A 328 -0.30 2.34 -24.36
CA MET A 328 1.13 2.51 -24.61
C MET A 328 1.83 1.16 -24.79
N LEU A 329 1.59 0.21 -23.89
CA LEU A 329 2.18 -1.13 -24.00
C LEU A 329 1.67 -1.89 -25.24
N SER A 330 0.39 -1.76 -25.61
CA SER A 330 -0.17 -2.42 -26.79
C SER A 330 0.38 -1.87 -28.11
N GLN A 331 0.81 -0.60 -28.11
CA GLN A 331 1.47 0.04 -29.25
C GLN A 331 2.99 -0.17 -29.27
N GLY A 332 3.53 -0.93 -28.31
CA GLY A 332 4.94 -1.32 -28.31
C GLY A 332 5.87 -0.37 -27.57
N GLU A 333 5.34 0.60 -26.83
CA GLU A 333 6.16 1.47 -25.98
C GLU A 333 6.89 0.66 -24.90
N GLU A 334 8.07 1.12 -24.52
CA GLU A 334 8.90 0.43 -23.53
C GLU A 334 8.21 0.36 -22.15
N ALA A 335 8.10 -0.86 -21.63
CA ALA A 335 7.49 -1.07 -20.30
C ALA A 335 8.20 -0.30 -19.18
N MET A 336 9.51 -0.04 -19.33
CA MET A 336 10.27 0.77 -18.38
C MET A 336 9.80 2.23 -18.42
N TRP A 337 9.67 2.81 -19.62
CA TRP A 337 9.16 4.18 -19.79
C TRP A 337 7.73 4.32 -19.24
N VAL A 338 6.85 3.38 -19.57
CA VAL A 338 5.48 3.35 -19.03
C VAL A 338 5.49 3.27 -17.49
N SER A 339 6.34 2.42 -16.92
CA SER A 339 6.49 2.27 -15.46
C SER A 339 6.96 3.56 -14.80
N GLN A 340 7.95 4.23 -15.37
CA GLN A 340 8.49 5.51 -14.90
C GLN A 340 7.44 6.62 -15.01
N THR A 341 6.77 6.74 -16.16
CA THR A 341 5.68 7.71 -16.38
C THR A 341 4.56 7.53 -15.36
N LEU A 342 4.17 6.30 -15.07
CA LEU A 342 3.19 6.00 -14.04
C LEU A 342 3.70 6.25 -12.62
N GLY A 343 5.00 6.28 -12.38
CA GLY A 343 5.58 6.36 -11.03
C GLY A 343 5.31 5.11 -10.22
N HIS A 344 5.51 3.94 -10.82
CA HIS A 344 5.49 2.67 -10.12
C HIS A 344 6.80 2.49 -9.32
N LYS A 345 6.71 1.82 -8.17
CA LYS A 345 7.87 1.57 -7.31
C LYS A 345 8.91 0.69 -8.02
N ASP A 346 8.43 -0.26 -8.80
CA ASP A 346 9.23 -1.23 -9.55
C ASP A 346 8.50 -1.64 -10.82
N LEU A 347 9.24 -2.18 -11.78
CA LEU A 347 8.73 -2.64 -13.07
C LEU A 347 7.77 -3.84 -12.93
N ASN A 348 7.92 -4.65 -11.87
CA ASN A 348 7.03 -5.78 -11.60
C ASN A 348 5.57 -5.33 -11.43
N THR A 349 5.35 -4.14 -10.85
CA THR A 349 4.01 -3.56 -10.73
C THR A 349 3.37 -3.37 -12.11
N THR A 350 4.12 -2.92 -13.10
CA THR A 350 3.66 -2.76 -14.49
C THR A 350 3.40 -4.10 -15.15
N TYR A 351 4.35 -5.04 -15.08
CA TYR A 351 4.20 -6.37 -15.67
C TYR A 351 3.07 -7.18 -15.05
N ASN A 352 2.97 -7.24 -13.74
CA ASN A 352 1.91 -7.98 -13.04
C ASN A 352 0.50 -7.47 -13.41
N THR A 353 0.40 -6.18 -13.74
CA THR A 353 -0.89 -5.56 -14.03
C THR A 353 -1.22 -5.56 -15.53
N TYR A 354 -0.21 -5.37 -16.40
CA TYR A 354 -0.44 -5.04 -17.81
C TYR A 354 0.30 -5.92 -18.82
N SER A 355 1.06 -6.95 -18.40
CA SER A 355 1.84 -7.79 -19.32
C SER A 355 1.00 -8.42 -20.43
N HIS A 356 -0.28 -8.69 -20.19
CA HIS A 356 -1.19 -9.27 -21.18
C HIS A 356 -1.58 -8.30 -22.30
N TYR A 357 -1.28 -6.99 -22.18
CA TYR A 357 -1.44 -6.01 -23.26
C TYR A 357 -0.18 -5.86 -24.13
N ILE A 358 0.96 -6.40 -23.70
CA ILE A 358 2.21 -6.33 -24.46
C ILE A 358 2.08 -7.28 -25.66
N PRO A 359 2.22 -6.79 -26.91
CA PRO A 359 2.14 -7.64 -28.08
C PRO A 359 3.19 -8.73 -28.04
N LYS A 360 2.82 -9.94 -28.41
CA LYS A 360 3.81 -10.98 -28.72
C LYS A 360 4.55 -10.53 -29.97
N GLN A 361 5.80 -10.14 -29.82
CA GLN A 361 6.63 -9.82 -30.99
C GLN A 361 6.97 -11.13 -31.71
N ASP A 362 6.45 -11.27 -32.91
CA ASP A 362 6.76 -12.36 -33.84
C ASP A 362 8.10 -12.04 -34.53
N ARG A 363 9.17 -12.10 -33.75
CA ARG A 363 10.54 -11.90 -34.20
C ARG A 363 11.37 -13.13 -33.91
N GLU A 364 12.25 -13.44 -34.83
CA GLU A 364 13.23 -14.48 -34.62
C GLU A 364 14.06 -14.23 -33.39
N ARG A 365 14.06 -15.19 -32.46
CA ARG A 365 14.83 -15.11 -31.22
C ARG A 365 16.29 -15.37 -31.51
N ALA A 366 17.17 -14.66 -30.75
CA ALA A 366 18.62 -14.86 -30.81
C ALA A 366 19.23 -14.76 -32.23
N LYS A 367 18.65 -13.92 -33.11
CA LYS A 367 19.11 -13.72 -34.50
C LYS A 367 20.62 -13.43 -34.61
N PHE A 368 21.20 -12.78 -33.54
CA PHE A 368 22.62 -12.47 -33.46
C PHE A 368 23.52 -13.72 -33.37
N LEU A 369 22.98 -14.89 -33.04
CA LEU A 369 23.75 -16.14 -33.00
C LEU A 369 23.85 -16.80 -34.37
N LYS A 370 23.08 -16.39 -35.40
CA LYS A 370 23.17 -16.96 -36.74
C LYS A 370 24.52 -16.62 -37.37
N GLY A 371 25.27 -17.66 -37.70
CA GLY A 371 26.60 -17.55 -38.30
C GLY A 371 27.73 -17.20 -37.35
N THR A 372 27.48 -17.21 -36.04
CA THR A 372 28.50 -16.90 -35.02
C THR A 372 28.99 -18.18 -34.31
N LEU A 373 28.29 -19.30 -34.45
CA LEU A 373 28.62 -20.62 -33.90
C LEU A 373 28.63 -21.67 -34.98
#